data_9a30c10f106661308b9624ef3e4e614a
#
_entry.id   9a30c10f106661308b9624ef3e4e614a
#
_cell.length_a   1.000
_cell.length_b   1.000
_cell.length_c   1.000
_cell.angle_alpha   90.00
_cell.angle_beta   90.00
_cell.angle_gamma   90.00
#
_symmetry.space_group_name_H-M   'P 1'
#
loop_
_entity.id
_entity.type
_entity.pdbx_description
1 polymer ?
#
loop_
_entity_poly.entity_id
_entity_poly.type
_entity_poly.pdbx_seq_one_letter_code
_entity_poly.pdbx_strand_id
1 'polypeptide(L)'
;MDYLSESLKLHYELRGKLEIQPRAGVSNKDELSLAYTPGVAAACLEIKDDVSKSYDLTRRWNTVAVVTDGTAVLGLGDIGPEAGMPVMEGKCVLFKAFGGVDAIPLCVRSKDVDDIVNTVALLAGSFGGVNLEDIAAPRCFEIERKLKERTDIPIFHDDQHGTAVVCLAAVVNALKIVKKQLSDCTVVFSGSGAAGVAIARLFDSMGAGEIIMCDRKGIICEGGDLTPAKAEIAAFTNKNHRTGTLADAMKGADIFVGVSAPGIVTDEMAASMAENAIIMAMANPVPEIMPDLAKAAGAAVVGTGRSDFPNQINNVLAFPGIFRGALDVRASDINEEMKIAAAKAIASLVSDDELNPDYILPAAFDERVGKAVADAVAQAARDSGVARI
;
A
#
# COMPACT_ATOMS: atom_id res chain seq x y z
N MET A 1 27.80 -5.41 -2.63
CA MET A 1 27.80 -3.93 -2.54
C MET A 1 27.30 -3.57 -1.15
N ASP A 2 27.94 -2.67 -0.45
CA ASP A 2 27.43 -2.12 0.81
C ASP A 2 26.41 -1.01 0.49
N TYR A 3 25.15 -1.39 0.42
CA TYR A 3 24.06 -0.47 0.05
C TYR A 3 23.88 0.69 1.03
N LEU A 4 24.23 0.52 2.33
CA LEU A 4 24.07 1.60 3.31
C LEU A 4 25.09 2.71 3.06
N SER A 5 26.36 2.36 2.92
CA SER A 5 27.44 3.33 2.62
C SER A 5 27.28 4.01 1.27
N GLU A 6 26.91 3.24 0.23
CA GLU A 6 26.71 3.82 -1.12
C GLU A 6 25.47 4.70 -1.19
N SER A 7 24.38 4.32 -0.51
CA SER A 7 23.18 5.17 -0.40
C SER A 7 23.49 6.49 0.31
N LEU A 8 24.26 6.48 1.40
CA LEU A 8 24.62 7.71 2.11
C LEU A 8 25.45 8.64 1.22
N LYS A 9 26.42 8.13 0.46
CA LYS A 9 27.19 8.92 -0.53
C LYS A 9 26.24 9.55 -1.56
N LEU A 10 25.33 8.76 -2.14
CA LEU A 10 24.35 9.23 -3.11
C LEU A 10 23.53 10.40 -2.56
N HIS A 11 23.07 10.32 -1.30
CA HIS A 11 22.29 11.39 -0.69
C HIS A 11 23.11 12.69 -0.50
N TYR A 12 24.40 12.59 -0.14
CA TYR A 12 25.28 13.76 -0.05
C TYR A 12 25.57 14.36 -1.43
N GLU A 13 25.78 13.55 -2.46
CA GLU A 13 26.04 13.99 -3.83
C GLU A 13 24.82 14.69 -4.45
N LEU A 14 23.66 14.07 -4.36
CA LEU A 14 22.43 14.60 -4.94
C LEU A 14 21.84 15.78 -4.14
N ARG A 15 22.07 15.84 -2.82
CA ARG A 15 21.48 16.86 -1.91
C ARG A 15 19.97 16.91 -1.98
N GLY A 16 19.32 15.76 -2.16
CA GLY A 16 17.90 15.53 -2.41
C GLY A 16 17.68 14.76 -3.70
N LYS A 17 16.63 13.95 -3.76
CA LYS A 17 16.31 13.08 -4.91
C LYS A 17 15.34 13.71 -5.89
N LEU A 18 14.82 14.89 -5.58
CA LEU A 18 13.78 15.58 -6.33
C LEU A 18 14.24 16.95 -6.76
N GLU A 19 13.83 17.36 -7.94
CA GLU A 19 13.91 18.75 -8.39
C GLU A 19 12.60 19.18 -9.07
N ILE A 20 12.34 20.47 -9.10
CA ILE A 20 11.17 21.05 -9.78
C ILE A 20 11.65 21.70 -11.07
N GLN A 21 11.11 21.26 -12.20
CA GLN A 21 11.41 21.82 -13.52
C GLN A 21 10.20 22.58 -14.07
N PRO A 22 10.39 23.85 -14.52
CA PRO A 22 9.33 24.60 -15.15
C PRO A 22 8.96 23.97 -16.50
N ARG A 23 7.66 23.98 -16.84
CA ARG A 23 7.14 23.55 -18.15
C ARG A 23 6.90 24.71 -19.10
N ALA A 24 6.76 25.94 -18.55
CA ALA A 24 6.60 27.16 -19.32
C ALA A 24 7.95 27.86 -19.49
N GLY A 25 8.19 28.43 -20.66
CA GLY A 25 9.33 29.29 -20.92
C GLY A 25 9.12 30.67 -20.32
N VAL A 26 10.23 31.32 -19.94
CA VAL A 26 10.27 32.74 -19.47
C VAL A 26 11.50 33.46 -20.02
N SER A 27 11.87 33.18 -21.27
CA SER A 27 13.09 33.72 -21.91
C SER A 27 12.93 35.11 -22.49
N ASN A 28 11.70 35.59 -22.65
CA ASN A 28 11.38 36.91 -23.20
C ASN A 28 10.14 37.53 -22.53
N LYS A 29 9.86 38.81 -22.86
CA LYS A 29 8.74 39.54 -22.26
C LYS A 29 7.37 38.92 -22.56
N ASP A 30 7.18 38.39 -23.74
CA ASP A 30 5.89 37.82 -24.13
C ASP A 30 5.65 36.51 -23.40
N GLU A 31 6.64 35.64 -23.34
CA GLU A 31 6.57 34.38 -22.53
C GLU A 31 6.32 34.66 -21.04
N LEU A 32 7.03 35.66 -20.48
CA LEU A 32 6.80 36.08 -19.09
C LEU A 32 5.38 36.57 -18.88
N SER A 33 4.86 37.39 -19.83
CA SER A 33 3.50 37.94 -19.75
C SER A 33 2.41 36.86 -19.88
N LEU A 34 2.67 35.81 -20.64
CA LEU A 34 1.78 34.66 -20.75
C LEU A 34 1.85 33.76 -19.51
N ALA A 35 3.06 33.48 -19.03
CA ALA A 35 3.26 32.55 -17.90
C ALA A 35 2.89 33.17 -16.54
N TYR A 36 2.96 34.52 -16.41
CA TYR A 36 2.70 35.24 -15.16
C TYR A 36 1.79 36.45 -15.41
N THR A 37 2.22 37.64 -15.08
CA THR A 37 1.38 38.84 -15.17
C THR A 37 1.57 39.54 -16.53
N PRO A 38 0.49 39.90 -17.26
CA PRO A 38 -0.95 39.84 -16.90
C PRO A 38 -1.69 38.57 -17.31
N GLY A 39 -1.15 37.73 -18.15
CA GLY A 39 -1.85 36.61 -18.81
C GLY A 39 -2.44 35.59 -17.86
N VAL A 40 -1.77 35.28 -16.75
CA VAL A 40 -2.21 34.30 -15.75
C VAL A 40 -3.61 34.60 -15.16
N ALA A 41 -4.03 35.89 -15.19
CA ALA A 41 -5.34 36.28 -14.67
C ALA A 41 -6.51 35.59 -15.38
N ALA A 42 -6.37 35.26 -16.66
CA ALA A 42 -7.40 34.53 -17.40
C ALA A 42 -7.64 33.16 -16.80
N ALA A 43 -6.59 32.34 -16.53
CA ALA A 43 -6.70 31.06 -15.88
C ALA A 43 -7.26 31.16 -14.46
N CYS A 44 -6.85 32.18 -13.69
CA CYS A 44 -7.40 32.40 -12.35
C CYS A 44 -8.91 32.69 -12.37
N LEU A 45 -9.41 33.43 -13.31
CA LEU A 45 -10.85 33.74 -13.44
C LEU A 45 -11.63 32.51 -13.85
N GLU A 46 -11.13 31.73 -14.78
CA GLU A 46 -11.75 30.43 -15.15
C GLU A 46 -11.90 29.47 -13.96
N ILE A 47 -10.85 29.34 -13.13
CA ILE A 47 -10.89 28.50 -11.93
C ILE A 47 -11.80 29.09 -10.85
N LYS A 48 -11.82 30.42 -10.71
CA LYS A 48 -12.72 31.10 -9.77
C LYS A 48 -14.19 30.83 -10.10
N ASP A 49 -14.52 30.81 -11.38
CA ASP A 49 -15.89 30.58 -11.85
C ASP A 49 -16.27 29.09 -11.79
N ASP A 50 -15.30 28.20 -12.01
CA ASP A 50 -15.46 26.75 -11.92
C ASP A 50 -14.18 26.11 -11.36
N VAL A 51 -14.22 25.73 -10.08
CA VAL A 51 -13.06 25.14 -9.36
C VAL A 51 -12.57 23.83 -9.99
N SER A 52 -13.44 23.10 -10.71
CA SER A 52 -13.05 21.86 -11.38
C SER A 52 -11.99 22.07 -12.46
N LYS A 53 -11.96 23.26 -13.07
CA LYS A 53 -10.95 23.67 -14.06
C LYS A 53 -9.54 23.75 -13.47
N SER A 54 -9.38 23.73 -12.14
CA SER A 54 -8.06 23.61 -11.52
C SER A 54 -7.31 22.35 -11.95
N TYR A 55 -8.03 21.28 -12.26
CA TYR A 55 -7.45 20.04 -12.81
C TYR A 55 -6.99 20.20 -14.26
N ASP A 56 -7.58 21.09 -15.05
CA ASP A 56 -7.21 21.32 -16.44
C ASP A 56 -6.13 22.40 -16.60
N LEU A 57 -6.18 23.43 -15.74
CA LEU A 57 -5.36 24.63 -15.87
C LEU A 57 -4.14 24.66 -14.94
N THR A 58 -4.01 23.71 -14.02
CA THR A 58 -2.86 23.60 -13.11
C THR A 58 -2.31 22.17 -13.07
N ARG A 59 -1.19 21.97 -12.38
CA ARG A 59 -0.59 20.63 -12.19
C ARG A 59 -1.34 19.77 -11.17
N ARG A 60 -2.42 20.26 -10.56
CA ARG A 60 -3.25 19.55 -9.58
C ARG A 60 -3.65 18.15 -10.07
N TRP A 61 -4.02 18.00 -11.35
CA TRP A 61 -4.45 16.73 -11.95
C TRP A 61 -3.42 15.60 -11.81
N ASN A 62 -2.13 15.91 -11.68
CA ASN A 62 -1.04 14.93 -11.66
C ASN A 62 -0.19 14.98 -10.39
N THR A 63 -0.57 15.74 -9.37
CA THR A 63 0.25 15.96 -8.18
C THR A 63 -0.35 15.27 -6.97
N VAL A 64 0.46 14.46 -6.27
CA VAL A 64 0.11 13.76 -5.04
C VAL A 64 0.96 14.27 -3.88
N ALA A 65 0.35 14.52 -2.72
CA ALA A 65 1.08 14.75 -1.47
C ALA A 65 1.48 13.40 -0.85
N VAL A 66 2.74 13.22 -0.50
CA VAL A 66 3.24 12.09 0.31
C VAL A 66 3.44 12.59 1.73
N VAL A 67 2.55 12.21 2.63
CA VAL A 67 2.46 12.78 3.98
C VAL A 67 2.92 11.78 5.01
N THR A 68 3.81 12.20 5.92
CA THR A 68 4.28 11.41 7.06
C THR A 68 4.42 12.25 8.33
N ASP A 69 4.33 11.59 9.48
CA ASP A 69 4.82 12.12 10.77
C ASP A 69 6.11 11.43 11.24
N GLY A 70 6.61 10.45 10.46
CA GLY A 70 7.85 9.74 10.71
C GLY A 70 7.80 8.79 11.92
N THR A 71 6.61 8.31 12.32
CA THR A 71 6.44 7.48 13.51
C THR A 71 6.50 5.98 13.29
N ALA A 72 6.52 5.52 12.03
CA ALA A 72 6.55 4.10 11.67
C ALA A 72 7.48 3.81 10.50
N VAL A 73 8.61 4.50 10.43
CA VAL A 73 9.58 4.33 9.33
C VAL A 73 10.16 2.92 9.35
N LEU A 74 10.06 2.25 8.22
CA LEU A 74 10.37 0.83 8.07
C LEU A 74 11.75 0.44 8.65
N GLY A 75 11.75 -0.46 9.63
CA GLY A 75 12.96 -0.96 10.30
C GLY A 75 13.61 0.01 11.31
N LEU A 76 13.18 1.28 11.33
CA LEU A 76 13.74 2.32 12.20
C LEU A 76 12.76 2.78 13.28
N GLY A 77 11.44 2.59 13.07
CA GLY A 77 10.40 3.00 14.00
C GLY A 77 10.14 4.51 14.00
N ASP A 78 9.96 5.09 15.20
CA ASP A 78 9.68 6.51 15.40
C ASP A 78 10.96 7.34 15.37
N ILE A 79 11.31 7.85 14.19
CA ILE A 79 12.52 8.69 13.99
C ILE A 79 12.20 10.17 13.75
N GLY A 80 10.91 10.51 13.69
CA GLY A 80 10.42 11.86 13.46
C GLY A 80 10.37 12.29 11.99
N PRO A 81 9.67 13.40 11.72
CA PRO A 81 9.33 13.80 10.36
C PRO A 81 10.53 14.17 9.48
N GLU A 82 11.50 14.91 10.01
CA GLU A 82 12.68 15.32 9.21
C GLU A 82 13.56 14.13 8.85
N ALA A 83 13.74 13.19 9.76
CA ALA A 83 14.53 11.99 9.50
C ALA A 83 13.79 11.02 8.54
N GLY A 84 12.47 11.11 8.43
CA GLY A 84 11.66 10.40 7.44
C GLY A 84 11.74 10.98 6.02
N MET A 85 12.17 12.24 5.85
CA MET A 85 12.22 12.92 4.54
C MET A 85 12.94 12.10 3.44
N PRO A 86 14.11 11.50 3.67
CA PRO A 86 14.77 10.70 2.64
C PRO A 86 13.92 9.53 2.12
N VAL A 87 13.10 8.90 2.98
CA VAL A 87 12.17 7.84 2.57
C VAL A 87 11.04 8.43 1.73
N MET A 88 10.47 9.56 2.15
CA MET A 88 9.39 10.25 1.42
C MET A 88 9.85 10.73 0.04
N GLU A 89 11.06 11.26 -0.09
CA GLU A 89 11.63 11.57 -1.41
C GLU A 89 11.81 10.30 -2.26
N GLY A 90 12.24 9.19 -1.66
CA GLY A 90 12.30 7.90 -2.33
C GLY A 90 10.93 7.45 -2.85
N LYS A 91 9.88 7.57 -2.03
CA LYS A 91 8.50 7.30 -2.45
C LYS A 91 8.07 8.17 -3.63
N CYS A 92 8.40 9.46 -3.62
CA CYS A 92 8.11 10.38 -4.72
C CYS A 92 8.84 10.00 -6.02
N VAL A 93 10.09 9.53 -5.93
CA VAL A 93 10.82 9.00 -7.10
C VAL A 93 10.09 7.80 -7.70
N LEU A 94 9.60 6.87 -6.87
CA LEU A 94 8.85 5.70 -7.34
C LEU A 94 7.51 6.10 -7.98
N PHE A 95 6.78 7.08 -7.42
CA PHE A 95 5.58 7.65 -8.04
C PHE A 95 5.85 8.15 -9.44
N LYS A 96 6.96 8.88 -9.62
CA LYS A 96 7.34 9.43 -10.92
C LYS A 96 7.77 8.35 -11.90
N ALA A 97 8.64 7.44 -11.46
CA ALA A 97 9.24 6.42 -12.32
C ALA A 97 8.20 5.40 -12.84
N PHE A 98 7.30 4.93 -11.98
CA PHE A 98 6.37 3.85 -12.29
C PHE A 98 4.93 4.29 -12.59
N GLY A 99 4.53 5.50 -12.15
CA GLY A 99 3.18 6.02 -12.36
C GLY A 99 3.12 7.30 -13.20
N GLY A 100 4.27 7.93 -13.53
CA GLY A 100 4.30 9.25 -14.17
C GLY A 100 3.70 10.37 -13.30
N VAL A 101 3.46 10.11 -12.02
CA VAL A 101 2.83 11.02 -11.07
C VAL A 101 3.89 11.92 -10.43
N ASP A 102 3.61 13.21 -10.34
CA ASP A 102 4.44 14.17 -9.61
C ASP A 102 4.04 14.11 -8.14
N ALA A 103 4.97 13.72 -7.28
CA ALA A 103 4.70 13.60 -5.85
C ALA A 103 5.57 14.58 -5.05
N ILE A 104 4.99 15.14 -3.99
CA ILE A 104 5.64 16.14 -3.13
C ILE A 104 5.64 15.62 -1.69
N PRO A 105 6.82 15.48 -1.04
CA PRO A 105 6.92 15.02 0.32
C PRO A 105 6.52 16.11 1.32
N LEU A 106 5.66 15.77 2.27
CA LEU A 106 5.21 16.65 3.35
C LEU A 106 5.41 15.95 4.70
N CYS A 107 6.40 16.39 5.47
CA CYS A 107 6.71 15.86 6.79
C CYS A 107 6.11 16.76 7.87
N VAL A 108 5.11 16.25 8.61
CA VAL A 108 4.32 17.02 9.58
C VAL A 108 4.89 16.86 10.98
N ARG A 109 5.23 17.97 11.64
CA ARG A 109 5.77 18.01 13.02
C ARG A 109 4.68 17.90 14.09
N SER A 110 3.79 16.91 13.94
CA SER A 110 2.78 16.61 14.95
C SER A 110 2.47 15.11 14.95
N LYS A 111 2.15 14.58 16.13
CA LYS A 111 1.61 13.24 16.33
C LYS A 111 0.12 13.28 16.69
N ASP A 112 -0.45 14.46 16.79
CA ASP A 112 -1.86 14.65 17.01
C ASP A 112 -2.65 14.40 15.71
N VAL A 113 -3.71 13.61 15.83
CA VAL A 113 -4.55 13.22 14.68
C VAL A 113 -5.21 14.43 14.04
N ASP A 114 -5.75 15.34 14.85
CA ASP A 114 -6.50 16.50 14.35
C ASP A 114 -5.55 17.54 13.72
N ASP A 115 -4.34 17.71 14.23
CA ASP A 115 -3.31 18.55 13.63
C ASP A 115 -2.96 18.06 12.22
N ILE A 116 -2.70 16.74 12.08
CA ILE A 116 -2.35 16.14 10.79
C ILE A 116 -3.54 16.28 9.82
N VAL A 117 -4.74 15.91 10.26
CA VAL A 117 -5.96 15.97 9.44
C VAL A 117 -6.24 17.41 9.01
N ASN A 118 -6.15 18.39 9.92
CA ASN A 118 -6.35 19.79 9.61
C ASN A 118 -5.33 20.30 8.59
N THR A 119 -4.06 19.99 8.79
CA THR A 119 -2.97 20.39 7.89
C THR A 119 -3.21 19.86 6.49
N VAL A 120 -3.47 18.56 6.35
CA VAL A 120 -3.66 17.93 5.03
C VAL A 120 -4.94 18.43 4.35
N ALA A 121 -6.05 18.55 5.09
CA ALA A 121 -7.31 19.03 4.54
C ALA A 121 -7.23 20.47 4.01
N LEU A 122 -6.48 21.34 4.69
CA LEU A 122 -6.24 22.72 4.23
C LEU A 122 -5.40 22.78 2.95
N LEU A 123 -4.52 21.81 2.71
CA LEU A 123 -3.67 21.72 1.53
C LEU A 123 -4.31 20.94 0.37
N ALA A 124 -5.41 20.22 0.60
CA ALA A 124 -6.01 19.29 -0.36
C ALA A 124 -6.35 19.93 -1.72
N GLY A 125 -6.70 21.24 -1.74
CA GLY A 125 -6.96 21.97 -2.98
C GLY A 125 -5.76 22.08 -3.94
N SER A 126 -4.55 21.81 -3.49
CA SER A 126 -3.32 21.85 -4.31
C SER A 126 -2.98 20.50 -4.96
N PHE A 127 -3.65 19.42 -4.56
CA PHE A 127 -3.32 18.05 -4.95
C PHE A 127 -4.50 17.33 -5.60
N GLY A 128 -4.18 16.35 -6.43
CA GLY A 128 -5.16 15.41 -6.98
C GLY A 128 -5.38 14.19 -6.09
N GLY A 129 -4.51 13.96 -5.10
CA GLY A 129 -4.60 12.86 -4.15
C GLY A 129 -3.56 12.97 -3.02
N VAL A 130 -3.71 12.16 -1.99
CA VAL A 130 -2.81 12.10 -0.82
C VAL A 130 -2.42 10.67 -0.53
N ASN A 131 -1.12 10.41 -0.49
CA ASN A 131 -0.54 9.18 0.03
C ASN A 131 -0.08 9.42 1.46
N LEU A 132 -0.64 8.69 2.42
CA LEU A 132 -0.15 8.63 3.79
C LEU A 132 0.93 7.55 3.87
N GLU A 133 2.04 7.84 4.54
CA GLU A 133 3.21 6.96 4.60
C GLU A 133 3.84 6.98 5.99
N ASP A 134 4.28 5.82 6.49
CA ASP A 134 5.05 5.69 7.74
C ASP A 134 4.38 6.34 8.97
N ILE A 135 3.06 6.29 9.05
CA ILE A 135 2.27 6.76 10.19
C ILE A 135 1.84 5.57 11.06
N ALA A 136 2.21 5.58 12.33
CA ALA A 136 1.97 4.46 13.23
C ALA A 136 0.48 4.19 13.51
N ALA A 137 0.13 2.89 13.53
CA ALA A 137 -1.16 2.45 14.04
C ALA A 137 -1.26 2.67 15.57
N PRO A 138 -2.45 2.94 16.14
CA PRO A 138 -3.77 2.99 15.48
C PRO A 138 -4.11 4.34 14.81
N ARG A 139 -3.26 5.38 14.99
CA ARG A 139 -3.54 6.75 14.52
C ARG A 139 -3.75 6.84 13.00
N CYS A 140 -3.00 6.05 12.23
CA CYS A 140 -3.12 6.04 10.77
C CYS A 140 -4.54 5.71 10.29
N PHE A 141 -5.27 4.83 10.97
CA PHE A 141 -6.66 4.49 10.63
C PHE A 141 -7.60 5.68 10.81
N GLU A 142 -7.45 6.39 11.92
CA GLU A 142 -8.28 7.54 12.23
C GLU A 142 -7.98 8.72 11.31
N ILE A 143 -6.70 8.96 11.01
CA ILE A 143 -6.24 10.01 10.10
C ILE A 143 -6.82 9.76 8.70
N GLU A 144 -6.67 8.56 8.17
CA GLU A 144 -7.20 8.22 6.84
C GLU A 144 -8.72 8.40 6.78
N ARG A 145 -9.45 7.85 7.74
CA ARG A 145 -10.91 7.97 7.81
C ARG A 145 -11.36 9.43 7.86
N LYS A 146 -10.80 10.24 8.77
CA LYS A 146 -11.14 11.66 8.89
C LYS A 146 -10.80 12.46 7.65
N LEU A 147 -9.71 12.16 6.97
CA LEU A 147 -9.34 12.83 5.72
C LEU A 147 -10.31 12.48 4.58
N LYS A 148 -10.70 11.21 4.45
CA LYS A 148 -11.73 10.78 3.47
C LYS A 148 -13.08 11.50 3.70
N GLU A 149 -13.45 11.75 4.96
CA GLU A 149 -14.66 12.49 5.30
C GLU A 149 -14.58 14.00 5.02
N ARG A 150 -13.38 14.58 5.03
CA ARG A 150 -13.14 16.03 4.97
C ARG A 150 -12.61 16.53 3.63
N THR A 151 -12.22 15.64 2.74
CA THR A 151 -11.67 16.00 1.43
C THR A 151 -12.46 15.30 0.33
N ASP A 152 -12.33 15.81 -0.87
CA ASP A 152 -12.98 15.30 -2.07
C ASP A 152 -11.98 14.67 -3.06
N ILE A 153 -10.78 14.38 -2.61
CA ILE A 153 -9.71 13.74 -3.36
C ILE A 153 -9.33 12.40 -2.72
N PRO A 154 -8.78 11.44 -3.49
CA PRO A 154 -8.41 10.14 -2.95
C PRO A 154 -7.35 10.25 -1.86
N ILE A 155 -7.61 9.59 -0.73
CA ILE A 155 -6.71 9.40 0.40
C ILE A 155 -6.37 7.93 0.48
N PHE A 156 -5.09 7.59 0.54
CA PHE A 156 -4.61 6.22 0.53
C PHE A 156 -3.40 6.08 1.46
N HIS A 157 -3.43 5.10 2.36
CA HIS A 157 -2.30 4.78 3.23
C HIS A 157 -1.58 3.56 2.67
N ASP A 158 -0.38 3.76 2.11
CA ASP A 158 0.30 2.70 1.36
C ASP A 158 0.73 1.51 2.21
N ASP A 159 1.21 1.73 3.45
CA ASP A 159 1.59 0.64 4.36
C ASP A 159 0.43 -0.29 4.70
N GLN A 160 -0.80 0.21 4.64
CA GLN A 160 -2.01 -0.60 4.79
C GLN A 160 -2.39 -1.25 3.45
N HIS A 161 -2.73 -0.43 2.49
CA HIS A 161 -3.46 -0.84 1.30
C HIS A 161 -2.56 -1.30 0.17
N GLY A 162 -1.36 -0.69 -0.01
CA GLY A 162 -0.40 -1.14 -1.02
C GLY A 162 0.08 -2.55 -0.74
N THR A 163 0.47 -2.82 0.51
CA THR A 163 0.86 -4.15 0.96
C THR A 163 -0.30 -5.16 0.81
N ALA A 164 -1.53 -4.75 1.15
CA ALA A 164 -2.71 -5.61 1.02
C ALA A 164 -2.98 -6.01 -0.43
N VAL A 165 -2.91 -5.07 -1.35
CA VAL A 165 -3.11 -5.30 -2.79
C VAL A 165 -2.09 -6.29 -3.35
N VAL A 166 -0.80 -6.11 -3.04
CA VAL A 166 0.25 -7.00 -3.57
C VAL A 166 0.19 -8.38 -2.93
N CYS A 167 -0.10 -8.46 -1.62
CA CYS A 167 -0.30 -9.73 -0.93
C CYS A 167 -1.48 -10.51 -1.53
N LEU A 168 -2.60 -9.84 -1.79
CA LEU A 168 -3.76 -10.46 -2.45
C LEU A 168 -3.40 -10.95 -3.86
N ALA A 169 -2.68 -10.15 -4.66
CA ALA A 169 -2.23 -10.55 -5.99
C ALA A 169 -1.36 -11.83 -5.93
N ALA A 170 -0.43 -11.89 -4.99
CA ALA A 170 0.40 -13.06 -4.75
C ALA A 170 -0.43 -14.30 -4.41
N VAL A 171 -1.38 -14.16 -3.49
CA VAL A 171 -2.23 -15.28 -3.04
C VAL A 171 -3.18 -15.73 -4.15
N VAL A 172 -3.74 -14.83 -4.96
CA VAL A 172 -4.57 -15.19 -6.13
C VAL A 172 -3.81 -16.13 -7.07
N ASN A 173 -2.56 -15.86 -7.38
CA ASN A 173 -1.75 -16.73 -8.23
C ASN A 173 -1.25 -17.98 -7.50
N ALA A 174 -0.89 -17.88 -6.22
CA ALA A 174 -0.52 -19.06 -5.43
C ALA A 174 -1.66 -20.07 -5.33
N LEU A 175 -2.91 -19.60 -5.18
CA LEU A 175 -4.11 -20.46 -5.15
C LEU A 175 -4.31 -21.25 -6.44
N LYS A 176 -3.99 -20.66 -7.61
CA LYS A 176 -4.02 -21.38 -8.90
C LYS A 176 -3.04 -22.56 -8.90
N ILE A 177 -1.81 -22.33 -8.39
CA ILE A 177 -0.76 -23.35 -8.31
C ILE A 177 -1.21 -24.53 -7.43
N VAL A 178 -1.71 -24.22 -6.23
CA VAL A 178 -2.15 -25.26 -5.26
C VAL A 178 -3.55 -25.78 -5.53
N LYS A 179 -4.26 -25.24 -6.52
CA LYS A 179 -5.62 -25.63 -6.95
C LYS A 179 -6.65 -25.56 -5.82
N LYS A 180 -6.55 -24.53 -4.98
CA LYS A 180 -7.51 -24.24 -3.89
C LYS A 180 -8.35 -23.01 -4.24
N GLN A 181 -9.55 -22.90 -3.65
CA GLN A 181 -10.38 -21.71 -3.71
C GLN A 181 -10.23 -20.93 -2.40
N LEU A 182 -10.15 -19.61 -2.47
CA LEU A 182 -10.01 -18.76 -1.28
C LEU A 182 -11.17 -18.96 -0.29
N SER A 183 -12.39 -19.20 -0.79
CA SER A 183 -13.60 -19.47 -0.01
C SER A 183 -13.51 -20.73 0.86
N ASP A 184 -12.65 -21.67 0.49
CA ASP A 184 -12.49 -22.95 1.19
C ASP A 184 -11.27 -22.94 2.12
N CYS A 185 -10.49 -21.85 2.11
CA CYS A 185 -9.23 -21.76 2.85
C CYS A 185 -9.43 -21.19 4.25
N THR A 186 -8.65 -21.73 5.18
CA THR A 186 -8.35 -21.08 6.46
C THR A 186 -7.10 -20.22 6.31
N VAL A 187 -7.25 -18.91 6.52
CA VAL A 187 -6.17 -17.91 6.42
C VAL A 187 -5.79 -17.42 7.81
N VAL A 188 -4.53 -17.62 8.19
CA VAL A 188 -3.99 -17.19 9.48
C VAL A 188 -3.11 -15.97 9.30
N PHE A 189 -3.41 -14.92 10.04
CA PHE A 189 -2.63 -13.68 10.08
C PHE A 189 -1.83 -13.59 11.37
N SER A 190 -0.54 -13.33 11.26
CA SER A 190 0.31 -12.93 12.39
C SER A 190 0.61 -11.43 12.30
N GLY A 191 0.03 -10.67 13.22
CA GLY A 191 0.13 -9.21 13.27
C GLY A 191 -1.22 -8.52 13.05
N SER A 192 -1.68 -7.80 14.06
CA SER A 192 -2.92 -7.00 14.06
C SER A 192 -2.65 -5.49 13.94
N GLY A 193 -1.54 -5.13 13.28
CA GLY A 193 -1.19 -3.77 12.93
C GLY A 193 -1.83 -3.31 11.62
N ALA A 194 -1.39 -2.15 11.10
CA ALA A 194 -1.96 -1.51 9.93
C ALA A 194 -2.06 -2.45 8.71
N ALA A 195 -0.96 -3.06 8.30
CA ALA A 195 -0.93 -3.97 7.16
C ALA A 195 -1.81 -5.21 7.40
N GLY A 196 -1.69 -5.88 8.56
CA GLY A 196 -2.43 -7.12 8.84
C GLY A 196 -3.93 -6.94 8.78
N VAL A 197 -4.46 -5.86 9.36
CA VAL A 197 -5.90 -5.55 9.33
C VAL A 197 -6.36 -5.23 7.91
N ALA A 198 -5.59 -4.44 7.16
CA ALA A 198 -5.94 -4.09 5.79
C ALA A 198 -5.95 -5.31 4.86
N ILE A 199 -4.96 -6.21 4.99
CA ILE A 199 -4.91 -7.45 4.21
C ILE A 199 -6.11 -8.33 4.58
N ALA A 200 -6.39 -8.54 5.88
CA ALA A 200 -7.50 -9.37 6.33
C ALA A 200 -8.86 -8.87 5.82
N ARG A 201 -9.11 -7.55 5.86
CA ARG A 201 -10.33 -6.94 5.30
C ARG A 201 -10.44 -7.19 3.79
N LEU A 202 -9.35 -7.02 3.05
CA LEU A 202 -9.35 -7.24 1.61
C LEU A 202 -9.60 -8.72 1.26
N PHE A 203 -9.09 -9.65 2.07
CA PHE A 203 -9.37 -11.09 1.93
C PHE A 203 -10.83 -11.42 2.27
N ASP A 204 -11.40 -10.82 3.32
CA ASP A 204 -12.82 -10.97 3.65
C ASP A 204 -13.72 -10.45 2.51
N SER A 205 -13.40 -9.29 1.95
CA SER A 205 -14.10 -8.72 0.77
C SER A 205 -13.98 -9.62 -0.47
N MET A 206 -12.92 -10.42 -0.58
CA MET A 206 -12.73 -11.43 -1.63
C MET A 206 -13.40 -12.78 -1.32
N GLY A 207 -14.08 -12.89 -0.18
CA GLY A 207 -14.81 -14.07 0.21
C GLY A 207 -13.93 -15.20 0.77
N ALA A 208 -12.89 -14.88 1.53
CA ALA A 208 -12.09 -15.87 2.25
C ALA A 208 -12.96 -16.70 3.19
N GLY A 209 -12.69 -18.01 3.29
CA GLY A 209 -13.50 -18.94 4.08
C GLY A 209 -13.45 -18.63 5.57
N GLU A 210 -12.31 -18.89 6.21
CA GLU A 210 -12.07 -18.59 7.62
C GLU A 210 -10.83 -17.70 7.75
N ILE A 211 -10.96 -16.57 8.42
CA ILE A 211 -9.84 -15.67 8.72
C ILE A 211 -9.56 -15.70 10.20
N ILE A 212 -8.34 -16.02 10.60
CA ILE A 212 -7.90 -16.05 12.01
C ILE A 212 -6.78 -15.03 12.17
N MET A 213 -6.99 -14.02 12.99
CA MET A 213 -5.94 -13.05 13.31
C MET A 213 -5.32 -13.35 14.67
N CYS A 214 -3.99 -13.27 14.71
CA CYS A 214 -3.20 -13.47 15.92
C CYS A 214 -2.40 -12.21 16.25
N ASP A 215 -2.29 -11.93 17.54
CA ASP A 215 -1.35 -10.97 18.09
C ASP A 215 -0.36 -11.66 19.06
N ARG A 216 0.39 -10.88 19.84
CA ARG A 216 1.34 -11.40 20.83
C ARG A 216 0.70 -12.24 21.95
N LYS A 217 -0.61 -12.15 22.15
CA LYS A 217 -1.36 -12.93 23.15
C LYS A 217 -1.96 -14.21 22.55
N GLY A 218 -1.92 -14.38 21.23
CA GLY A 218 -2.53 -15.49 20.49
C GLY A 218 -3.70 -15.08 19.61
N ILE A 219 -4.65 -15.95 19.41
CA ILE A 219 -5.81 -15.77 18.54
C ILE A 219 -6.73 -14.69 19.09
N ILE A 220 -7.07 -13.69 18.25
CA ILE A 220 -8.06 -12.67 18.59
C ILE A 220 -9.46 -13.28 18.45
N CYS A 221 -10.23 -13.28 19.56
CA CYS A 221 -11.55 -13.88 19.65
C CYS A 221 -12.53 -12.96 20.36
N GLU A 222 -13.78 -12.94 19.94
CA GLU A 222 -14.85 -12.23 20.64
C GLU A 222 -15.00 -12.67 22.10
N GLY A 223 -15.39 -11.74 22.98
CA GLY A 223 -15.59 -11.99 24.41
C GLY A 223 -14.32 -11.94 25.27
N GLY A 224 -13.15 -11.69 24.66
CA GLY A 224 -11.90 -11.42 25.38
C GLY A 224 -11.80 -9.96 25.87
N ASP A 225 -10.75 -9.67 26.66
CA ASP A 225 -10.36 -8.29 27.02
C ASP A 225 -9.70 -7.62 25.78
N LEU A 226 -10.53 -7.07 24.90
CA LEU A 226 -10.14 -6.49 23.62
C LEU A 226 -10.14 -4.96 23.68
N THR A 227 -9.12 -4.35 23.09
CA THR A 227 -9.20 -2.92 22.75
C THR A 227 -10.26 -2.68 21.69
N PRO A 228 -10.83 -1.46 21.52
CA PRO A 228 -11.81 -1.17 20.50
C PRO A 228 -11.38 -1.63 19.08
N ALA A 229 -10.14 -1.37 18.70
CA ALA A 229 -9.60 -1.81 17.40
C ALA A 229 -9.58 -3.34 17.24
N LYS A 230 -9.28 -4.09 18.32
CA LYS A 230 -9.32 -5.56 18.26
C LYS A 230 -10.74 -6.11 18.28
N ALA A 231 -11.68 -5.43 18.91
CA ALA A 231 -13.09 -5.77 18.84
C ALA A 231 -13.64 -5.64 17.42
N GLU A 232 -13.23 -4.61 16.68
CA GLU A 232 -13.56 -4.48 15.26
C GLU A 232 -12.97 -5.63 14.41
N ILE A 233 -11.75 -6.08 14.72
CA ILE A 233 -11.12 -7.23 14.05
C ILE A 233 -11.91 -8.51 14.37
N ALA A 234 -12.21 -8.75 15.63
CA ALA A 234 -12.95 -9.94 16.06
C ALA A 234 -14.34 -10.05 15.42
N ALA A 235 -14.98 -8.91 15.11
CA ALA A 235 -16.31 -8.87 14.52
C ALA A 235 -16.41 -9.48 13.10
N PHE A 236 -15.31 -9.51 12.33
CA PHE A 236 -15.32 -10.09 10.98
C PHE A 236 -14.37 -11.29 10.82
N THR A 237 -13.56 -11.62 11.82
CA THR A 237 -12.63 -12.76 11.81
C THR A 237 -13.02 -13.83 12.80
N ASN A 238 -12.37 -15.00 12.72
CA ASN A 238 -12.51 -16.12 13.67
C ASN A 238 -13.97 -16.54 13.90
N LYS A 239 -14.70 -16.74 12.80
CA LYS A 239 -16.14 -17.12 12.82
C LYS A 239 -16.41 -18.41 13.62
N ASN A 240 -15.42 -19.27 13.76
CA ASN A 240 -15.48 -20.52 14.53
C ASN A 240 -15.05 -20.37 15.99
N HIS A 241 -14.82 -19.15 16.48
CA HIS A 241 -14.44 -18.84 17.88
C HIS A 241 -13.26 -19.67 18.40
N ARG A 242 -12.26 -19.93 17.56
CA ARG A 242 -11.02 -20.63 17.94
C ARG A 242 -10.25 -19.79 18.95
N THR A 243 -9.59 -20.47 19.90
CA THR A 243 -8.72 -19.86 20.91
C THR A 243 -7.38 -20.58 20.91
N GLY A 244 -6.35 -19.94 21.45
CA GLY A 244 -5.02 -20.53 21.54
C GLY A 244 -3.91 -19.61 21.04
N THR A 245 -2.77 -20.21 20.79
CA THR A 245 -1.55 -19.55 20.31
C THR A 245 -1.53 -19.42 18.79
N LEU A 246 -0.50 -18.78 18.24
CA LEU A 246 -0.25 -18.78 16.80
C LEU A 246 -0.05 -20.20 16.25
N ALA A 247 0.64 -21.08 17.01
CA ALA A 247 0.83 -22.47 16.61
C ALA A 247 -0.51 -23.22 16.49
N ASP A 248 -1.45 -22.97 17.42
CA ASP A 248 -2.79 -23.55 17.38
C ASP A 248 -3.58 -23.04 16.16
N ALA A 249 -3.42 -21.76 15.80
CA ALA A 249 -4.05 -21.16 14.63
C ALA A 249 -3.53 -21.80 13.33
N MET A 250 -2.21 -21.95 13.20
CA MET A 250 -1.56 -22.46 11.99
C MET A 250 -1.85 -23.94 11.71
N LYS A 251 -2.21 -24.72 12.73
CA LYS A 251 -2.51 -26.15 12.55
C LYS A 251 -3.68 -26.36 11.59
N GLY A 252 -3.37 -26.97 10.45
CA GLY A 252 -4.34 -27.23 9.37
C GLY A 252 -4.75 -25.99 8.58
N ALA A 253 -4.09 -24.85 8.74
CA ALA A 253 -4.35 -23.65 7.96
C ALA A 253 -3.78 -23.79 6.54
N ASP A 254 -4.49 -23.24 5.56
CA ASP A 254 -4.10 -23.26 4.14
C ASP A 254 -3.14 -22.14 3.78
N ILE A 255 -3.34 -20.97 4.39
CA ILE A 255 -2.59 -19.75 4.08
C ILE A 255 -2.10 -19.12 5.37
N PHE A 256 -0.83 -18.78 5.44
CA PHE A 256 -0.25 -17.94 6.49
C PHE A 256 0.19 -16.60 5.90
N VAL A 257 -0.17 -15.51 6.58
CA VAL A 257 0.24 -14.14 6.24
C VAL A 257 0.90 -13.52 7.47
N GLY A 258 2.20 -13.27 7.39
CA GLY A 258 3.00 -12.66 8.45
C GLY A 258 3.32 -11.19 8.16
N VAL A 259 2.96 -10.30 9.09
CA VAL A 259 3.29 -8.86 9.10
C VAL A 259 3.61 -8.42 10.54
N SER A 260 4.44 -9.18 11.22
CA SER A 260 4.62 -9.05 12.67
C SER A 260 6.09 -8.93 13.09
N ALA A 261 6.71 -10.03 13.46
CA ALA A 261 8.05 -10.04 14.02
C ALA A 261 8.91 -11.15 13.42
N PRO A 262 10.22 -10.93 13.32
CA PRO A 262 11.14 -11.91 12.74
C PRO A 262 11.18 -13.23 13.52
N GLY A 263 11.22 -14.36 12.78
CA GLY A 263 11.53 -15.67 13.32
C GLY A 263 10.50 -16.25 14.30
N ILE A 264 9.25 -15.78 14.28
CA ILE A 264 8.20 -16.25 15.21
C ILE A 264 7.51 -17.53 14.75
N VAL A 265 7.70 -17.93 13.51
CA VAL A 265 7.16 -19.18 12.94
C VAL A 265 8.26 -20.22 12.93
N THR A 266 8.04 -21.35 13.62
CA THR A 266 8.98 -22.47 13.64
C THR A 266 8.71 -23.45 12.49
N ASP A 267 9.67 -24.33 12.21
CA ASP A 267 9.54 -25.37 11.20
C ASP A 267 8.36 -26.30 11.52
N GLU A 268 8.13 -26.62 12.81
CA GLU A 268 7.01 -27.44 13.26
C GLU A 268 5.66 -26.76 13.03
N MET A 269 5.59 -25.44 13.24
CA MET A 269 4.38 -24.65 12.96
C MET A 269 4.06 -24.67 11.47
N ALA A 270 5.06 -24.44 10.63
CA ALA A 270 4.89 -24.49 9.17
C ALA A 270 4.52 -25.91 8.70
N ALA A 271 5.15 -26.96 9.22
CA ALA A 271 4.85 -28.35 8.90
C ALA A 271 3.46 -28.80 9.39
N SER A 272 2.86 -28.11 10.36
CA SER A 272 1.52 -28.41 10.88
C SER A 272 0.38 -27.84 10.01
N MET A 273 0.70 -27.01 9.02
CA MET A 273 -0.27 -26.45 8.09
C MET A 273 -0.90 -27.53 7.19
N ALA A 274 -1.91 -27.15 6.44
CA ALA A 274 -2.53 -28.03 5.46
C ALA A 274 -1.56 -28.40 4.32
N GLU A 275 -1.84 -29.51 3.65
CA GLU A 275 -1.11 -29.90 2.43
C GLU A 275 -1.16 -28.77 1.39
N ASN A 276 -0.04 -28.55 0.71
CA ASN A 276 0.12 -27.46 -0.25
C ASN A 276 -0.16 -26.07 0.36
N ALA A 277 0.36 -25.82 1.55
CA ALA A 277 0.21 -24.53 2.23
C ALA A 277 0.91 -23.38 1.47
N ILE A 278 0.36 -22.18 1.62
CA ILE A 278 0.89 -20.92 1.10
C ILE A 278 1.39 -20.11 2.29
N ILE A 279 2.64 -19.61 2.24
CA ILE A 279 3.24 -18.80 3.31
C ILE A 279 3.72 -17.46 2.72
N MET A 280 3.12 -16.36 3.19
CA MET A 280 3.53 -14.99 2.89
C MET A 280 4.14 -14.36 4.15
N ALA A 281 5.47 -14.47 4.31
CA ALA A 281 6.21 -14.00 5.48
C ALA A 281 6.87 -12.65 5.15
N MET A 282 6.23 -11.54 5.55
CA MET A 282 6.55 -10.20 5.06
C MET A 282 7.25 -9.29 6.08
N ALA A 283 7.56 -9.77 7.29
CA ALA A 283 8.33 -8.98 8.25
C ALA A 283 9.72 -8.59 7.68
N ASN A 284 10.14 -7.36 7.93
CA ASN A 284 11.41 -6.81 7.45
C ASN A 284 12.26 -6.35 8.65
N PRO A 285 13.61 -6.49 8.60
CA PRO A 285 14.42 -7.06 7.50
C PRO A 285 14.49 -8.59 7.49
N VAL A 286 13.99 -9.24 8.54
CA VAL A 286 13.98 -10.72 8.66
C VAL A 286 12.52 -11.17 8.72
N PRO A 287 12.10 -12.12 7.86
CA PRO A 287 10.72 -12.61 7.82
C PRO A 287 10.37 -13.47 9.06
N GLU A 288 9.09 -13.74 9.24
CA GLU A 288 8.57 -14.62 10.31
C GLU A 288 9.14 -16.04 10.25
N ILE A 289 9.41 -16.52 9.04
CA ILE A 289 10.16 -17.75 8.73
C ILE A 289 10.94 -17.51 7.45
N MET A 290 12.17 -18.03 7.40
CA MET A 290 12.98 -17.95 6.17
C MET A 290 12.37 -18.80 5.06
N PRO A 291 12.36 -18.33 3.79
CA PRO A 291 11.73 -19.04 2.67
C PRO A 291 12.20 -20.49 2.50
N ASP A 292 13.51 -20.73 2.68
CA ASP A 292 14.09 -22.08 2.55
C ASP A 292 13.55 -23.03 3.64
N LEU A 293 13.39 -22.54 4.89
CA LEU A 293 12.82 -23.30 5.99
C LEU A 293 11.34 -23.58 5.76
N ALA A 294 10.58 -22.59 5.30
CA ALA A 294 9.17 -22.74 4.99
C ALA A 294 8.94 -23.79 3.89
N LYS A 295 9.75 -23.78 2.83
CA LYS A 295 9.72 -24.81 1.77
C LYS A 295 10.11 -26.18 2.29
N ALA A 296 11.17 -26.29 3.10
CA ALA A 296 11.59 -27.52 3.72
C ALA A 296 10.52 -28.12 4.66
N ALA A 297 9.73 -27.27 5.31
CA ALA A 297 8.59 -27.68 6.14
C ALA A 297 7.34 -28.09 5.33
N GLY A 298 7.35 -27.96 4.00
CA GLY A 298 6.27 -28.45 3.13
C GLY A 298 5.38 -27.35 2.51
N ALA A 299 5.71 -26.06 2.68
CA ALA A 299 4.99 -24.99 1.98
C ALA A 299 5.18 -25.10 0.47
N ALA A 300 4.07 -25.10 -0.28
CA ALA A 300 4.08 -25.20 -1.74
C ALA A 300 4.50 -23.89 -2.41
N VAL A 301 4.08 -22.76 -1.83
CA VAL A 301 4.40 -21.42 -2.34
C VAL A 301 4.80 -20.53 -1.18
N VAL A 302 5.93 -19.83 -1.34
CA VAL A 302 6.43 -18.88 -0.33
C VAL A 302 6.70 -17.53 -0.97
N GLY A 303 6.18 -16.47 -0.34
CA GLY A 303 6.46 -15.08 -0.67
C GLY A 303 7.03 -14.34 0.56
N THR A 304 7.81 -13.28 0.30
CA THR A 304 8.45 -12.48 1.35
C THR A 304 8.57 -11.01 0.94
N GLY A 305 8.76 -10.10 1.89
CA GLY A 305 9.08 -8.69 1.61
C GLY A 305 10.51 -8.46 1.08
N ARG A 306 11.38 -9.46 1.14
CA ARG A 306 12.79 -9.34 0.75
C ARG A 306 12.99 -9.45 -0.76
N SER A 307 13.89 -8.61 -1.28
CA SER A 307 14.22 -8.58 -2.72
C SER A 307 15.25 -9.65 -3.16
N ASP A 308 15.89 -10.33 -2.21
CA ASP A 308 16.89 -11.36 -2.49
C ASP A 308 16.29 -12.79 -2.55
N PHE A 309 14.97 -12.90 -2.44
CA PHE A 309 14.20 -14.14 -2.61
C PHE A 309 13.14 -14.03 -3.71
N PRO A 310 12.70 -15.15 -4.30
CA PRO A 310 11.56 -15.17 -5.19
C PRO A 310 10.27 -14.63 -4.54
N ASN A 311 9.33 -14.21 -5.39
CA ASN A 311 8.01 -13.74 -4.96
C ASN A 311 8.07 -12.57 -3.97
N GLN A 312 8.88 -11.55 -4.29
CA GLN A 312 8.95 -10.35 -3.47
C GLN A 312 7.59 -9.63 -3.44
N ILE A 313 7.03 -9.49 -2.25
CA ILE A 313 5.84 -8.68 -2.01
C ILE A 313 6.30 -7.25 -1.74
N ASN A 314 6.15 -6.41 -2.76
CA ASN A 314 6.60 -5.02 -2.72
C ASN A 314 5.48 -4.10 -3.23
N ASN A 315 5.05 -3.14 -2.39
CA ASN A 315 3.98 -2.21 -2.69
C ASN A 315 4.24 -1.30 -3.90
N VAL A 316 5.48 -1.23 -4.40
CA VAL A 316 5.80 -0.54 -5.67
C VAL A 316 5.02 -1.08 -6.86
N LEU A 317 4.57 -2.33 -6.83
CA LEU A 317 3.70 -2.92 -7.84
C LEU A 317 2.27 -2.34 -7.82
N ALA A 318 1.86 -1.72 -6.71
CA ALA A 318 0.48 -1.27 -6.50
C ALA A 318 0.33 0.25 -6.59
N PHE A 319 0.92 1.01 -5.64
CA PHE A 319 0.55 2.40 -5.40
C PHE A 319 0.74 3.33 -6.60
N PRO A 320 1.81 3.22 -7.43
CA PRO A 320 1.98 4.16 -8.55
C PRO A 320 0.86 4.03 -9.58
N GLY A 321 0.51 2.78 -9.91
CA GLY A 321 -0.59 2.48 -10.84
C GLY A 321 -1.96 2.82 -10.25
N ILE A 322 -2.19 2.57 -8.96
CA ILE A 322 -3.44 2.91 -8.28
C ILE A 322 -3.69 4.43 -8.34
N PHE A 323 -2.70 5.25 -7.98
CA PHE A 323 -2.83 6.70 -8.07
C PHE A 323 -2.95 7.18 -9.51
N ARG A 324 -2.20 6.58 -10.46
CA ARG A 324 -2.35 6.94 -11.89
C ARG A 324 -3.79 6.72 -12.35
N GLY A 325 -4.37 5.55 -12.08
CA GLY A 325 -5.76 5.25 -12.46
C GLY A 325 -6.78 6.16 -11.76
N ALA A 326 -6.61 6.41 -10.47
CA ALA A 326 -7.48 7.31 -9.72
C ALA A 326 -7.42 8.77 -10.23
N LEU A 327 -6.21 9.27 -10.52
CA LEU A 327 -6.02 10.62 -11.08
C LEU A 327 -6.59 10.76 -12.49
N ASP A 328 -6.45 9.74 -13.34
CA ASP A 328 -6.92 9.77 -14.73
C ASP A 328 -8.44 9.96 -14.84
N VAL A 329 -9.18 9.49 -13.85
CA VAL A 329 -10.64 9.63 -13.78
C VAL A 329 -11.09 10.65 -12.73
N ARG A 330 -10.17 11.42 -12.16
CA ARG A 330 -10.43 12.38 -11.07
C ARG A 330 -11.27 11.76 -9.96
N ALA A 331 -10.90 10.53 -9.55
CA ALA A 331 -11.67 9.81 -8.53
C ALA A 331 -11.76 10.59 -7.22
N SER A 332 -12.88 10.45 -6.53
CA SER A 332 -13.10 11.07 -5.20
C SER A 332 -12.56 10.21 -4.06
N ASP A 333 -12.36 8.93 -4.30
CA ASP A 333 -11.81 7.95 -3.35
C ASP A 333 -11.01 6.87 -4.07
N ILE A 334 -10.22 6.11 -3.32
CA ILE A 334 -9.69 4.81 -3.68
C ILE A 334 -10.40 3.79 -2.79
N ASN A 335 -11.44 3.16 -3.32
CA ASN A 335 -12.31 2.23 -2.59
C ASN A 335 -11.84 0.76 -2.68
N GLU A 336 -12.60 -0.17 -2.06
CA GLU A 336 -12.25 -1.60 -2.04
C GLU A 336 -12.24 -2.21 -3.44
N GLU A 337 -13.22 -1.87 -4.28
CA GLU A 337 -13.34 -2.37 -5.65
C GLU A 337 -12.10 -2.02 -6.49
N MET A 338 -11.59 -0.80 -6.33
CA MET A 338 -10.38 -0.34 -7.01
C MET A 338 -9.14 -1.11 -6.52
N LYS A 339 -9.03 -1.39 -5.22
CA LYS A 339 -7.93 -2.18 -4.63
C LYS A 339 -7.96 -3.63 -5.11
N ILE A 340 -9.13 -4.25 -5.17
CA ILE A 340 -9.33 -5.60 -5.70
C ILE A 340 -8.99 -5.65 -7.19
N ALA A 341 -9.41 -4.65 -7.96
CA ALA A 341 -9.09 -4.55 -9.39
C ALA A 341 -7.58 -4.43 -9.61
N ALA A 342 -6.88 -3.62 -8.80
CA ALA A 342 -5.42 -3.51 -8.83
C ALA A 342 -4.73 -4.87 -8.55
N ALA A 343 -5.16 -5.59 -7.51
CA ALA A 343 -4.60 -6.90 -7.17
C ALA A 343 -4.80 -7.92 -8.31
N LYS A 344 -5.99 -7.97 -8.91
CA LYS A 344 -6.27 -8.84 -10.05
C LYS A 344 -5.46 -8.46 -11.28
N ALA A 345 -5.27 -7.16 -11.54
CA ALA A 345 -4.45 -6.69 -12.66
C ALA A 345 -2.99 -7.10 -12.49
N ILE A 346 -2.41 -6.93 -11.29
CA ILE A 346 -1.04 -7.38 -10.99
C ILE A 346 -0.92 -8.90 -11.20
N ALA A 347 -1.84 -9.68 -10.63
CA ALA A 347 -1.83 -11.14 -10.76
C ALA A 347 -1.92 -11.61 -12.22
N SER A 348 -2.71 -10.93 -13.05
CA SER A 348 -2.93 -11.30 -14.45
C SER A 348 -1.72 -11.09 -15.36
N LEU A 349 -0.71 -10.34 -14.91
CA LEU A 349 0.52 -10.11 -15.68
C LEU A 349 1.46 -11.32 -15.70
N VAL A 350 1.25 -12.26 -14.79
CA VAL A 350 1.90 -13.57 -14.82
C VAL A 350 0.95 -14.52 -15.55
N SER A 351 1.32 -14.93 -16.76
CA SER A 351 0.52 -15.87 -17.55
C SER A 351 0.52 -17.27 -16.91
N ASP A 352 -0.50 -18.06 -17.20
CA ASP A 352 -0.62 -19.41 -16.64
C ASP A 352 0.57 -20.32 -17.04
N ASP A 353 1.21 -20.06 -18.20
CA ASP A 353 2.40 -20.78 -18.67
C ASP A 353 3.69 -20.38 -17.93
N GLU A 354 3.75 -19.17 -17.39
CA GLU A 354 4.89 -18.67 -16.59
C GLU A 354 4.72 -18.99 -15.10
N LEU A 355 3.46 -19.20 -14.67
CA LEU A 355 3.11 -19.34 -13.27
C LEU A 355 3.75 -20.59 -12.66
N ASN A 356 4.54 -20.40 -11.62
CA ASN A 356 5.18 -21.48 -10.88
C ASN A 356 5.44 -21.05 -9.41
N PRO A 357 5.82 -21.97 -8.50
CA PRO A 357 6.00 -21.65 -7.08
C PRO A 357 7.00 -20.52 -6.77
N ASP A 358 7.93 -20.24 -7.68
CA ASP A 358 8.95 -19.18 -7.53
C ASP A 358 8.64 -17.93 -8.38
N TYR A 359 7.51 -17.92 -9.11
CA TYR A 359 7.11 -16.76 -9.92
C TYR A 359 5.58 -16.60 -9.92
N ILE A 360 5.06 -15.92 -8.88
CA ILE A 360 3.63 -15.62 -8.68
C ILE A 360 3.29 -14.14 -8.82
N LEU A 361 4.29 -13.28 -8.90
CA LEU A 361 4.16 -11.84 -9.10
C LEU A 361 5.11 -11.39 -10.22
N PRO A 362 4.73 -10.35 -10.98
CA PRO A 362 5.66 -9.73 -11.93
C PRO A 362 6.84 -9.09 -11.18
N ALA A 363 7.97 -8.93 -11.86
CA ALA A 363 9.12 -8.22 -11.30
C ALA A 363 8.78 -6.76 -11.01
N ALA A 364 9.41 -6.16 -10.00
CA ALA A 364 9.16 -4.77 -9.59
C ALA A 364 9.42 -3.73 -10.72
N PHE A 365 10.27 -4.07 -11.69
CA PHE A 365 10.62 -3.24 -12.84
C PHE A 365 9.91 -3.64 -14.14
N ASP A 366 8.87 -4.47 -14.08
CA ASP A 366 8.06 -4.81 -15.25
C ASP A 366 7.24 -3.59 -15.68
N GLU A 367 7.57 -3.04 -16.83
CA GLU A 367 6.97 -1.81 -17.37
C GLU A 367 5.44 -1.94 -17.62
N ARG A 368 4.93 -3.15 -17.71
CA ARG A 368 3.50 -3.42 -17.92
C ARG A 368 2.65 -3.11 -16.68
N VAL A 369 3.25 -3.23 -15.48
CA VAL A 369 2.53 -3.16 -14.19
C VAL A 369 1.81 -1.83 -14.02
N GLY A 370 2.52 -0.71 -14.16
CA GLY A 370 1.96 0.62 -13.93
C GLY A 370 0.71 0.88 -14.75
N LYS A 371 0.76 0.55 -16.06
CA LYS A 371 -0.37 0.74 -16.97
C LYS A 371 -1.52 -0.23 -16.67
N ALA A 372 -1.24 -1.51 -16.47
CA ALA A 372 -2.27 -2.51 -16.21
C ALA A 372 -3.06 -2.19 -14.93
N VAL A 373 -2.36 -1.80 -13.88
CA VAL A 373 -2.99 -1.39 -12.61
C VAL A 373 -3.81 -0.11 -12.82
N ALA A 374 -3.27 0.90 -13.51
CA ALA A 374 -3.97 2.16 -13.75
C ALA A 374 -5.27 1.96 -14.54
N ASP A 375 -5.22 1.18 -15.62
CA ASP A 375 -6.40 0.91 -16.45
C ASP A 375 -7.50 0.19 -15.63
N ALA A 376 -7.12 -0.83 -14.83
CA ALA A 376 -8.06 -1.59 -14.01
C ALA A 376 -8.67 -0.73 -12.90
N VAL A 377 -7.87 0.10 -12.24
CA VAL A 377 -8.32 1.01 -11.18
C VAL A 377 -9.24 2.09 -11.73
N ALA A 378 -8.91 2.69 -12.88
CA ALA A 378 -9.76 3.67 -13.55
C ALA A 378 -11.13 3.08 -13.93
N GLN A 379 -11.14 1.84 -14.44
CA GLN A 379 -12.40 1.16 -14.76
C GLN A 379 -13.22 0.88 -13.50
N ALA A 380 -12.60 0.34 -12.44
CA ALA A 380 -13.28 0.08 -11.18
C ALA A 380 -13.82 1.36 -10.52
N ALA A 381 -13.10 2.49 -10.64
CA ALA A 381 -13.58 3.79 -10.17
C ALA A 381 -14.86 4.25 -10.92
N ARG A 382 -14.93 4.00 -12.24
CA ARG A 382 -16.15 4.30 -13.02
C ARG A 382 -17.30 3.37 -12.62
N ASP A 383 -17.03 2.07 -12.50
CA ASP A 383 -18.06 1.06 -12.18
C ASP A 383 -18.63 1.26 -10.77
N SER A 384 -17.82 1.71 -9.82
CA SER A 384 -18.25 2.01 -8.44
C SER A 384 -18.74 3.44 -8.22
N GLY A 385 -18.75 4.29 -9.27
CA GLY A 385 -19.33 5.63 -9.24
C GLY A 385 -18.49 6.68 -8.51
N VAL A 386 -17.20 6.43 -8.26
CA VAL A 386 -16.30 7.41 -7.62
C VAL A 386 -15.49 8.21 -8.66
N ALA A 387 -15.52 7.86 -9.93
CA ALA A 387 -14.95 8.63 -11.02
C ALA A 387 -15.77 9.90 -11.31
N ARG A 388 -15.10 10.98 -11.73
CA ARG A 388 -15.75 12.25 -12.09
C ARG A 388 -15.68 12.55 -13.59
N ILE A 389 -14.83 11.80 -14.32
CA ILE A 389 -14.70 11.89 -15.79
C ILE A 389 -14.50 10.51 -16.40
#